data_413915ae598a747cc15e375f547a064a
#
_entry.id   413915ae598a747cc15e375f547a064a
#
_cell.length_a   1.000
_cell.length_b   1.000
_cell.length_c   1.000
_cell.angle_alpha   90.00
_cell.angle_beta   90.00
_cell.angle_gamma   90.00
#
_symmetry.space_group_name_H-M   'P 1'
#
loop_
_entity.id
_entity.type
_entity.pdbx_description
1 polymer ?
#
loop_
_entity_poly.entity_id
_entity_poly.type
_entity_poly.pdbx_seq_one_letter_code
_entity_poly.pdbx_strand_id
1 'polypeptide(L)'
;MENKLKNALTLDTLIEHLAYREKNAQLHSTFSESRKVSTGMFGSAVCIDDTNRLWYIATGENSPIYHFDDLISYSLVENESTIESATAKGKQVFHGILENRSMFDINDSMQRFNNTLQNLNGQNRNNGSRPEEPQVPAPVHTLCLKLTVSNPYWKNLDITFSVPGVFDNDLRRFYVDYQNKLAEAAEFTQVFFSFFQKQAASANEGISHAPAAAFSVADELKKFKELLDVGAISQVEFDQKKKELLDM
;
A
#
# COMPACT_ATOMS: atom_id res chain seq x y z
N MET A 1 11.87 -21.14 -1.10
CA MET A 1 11.36 -21.39 0.27
C MET A 1 11.24 -22.88 0.60
N GLU A 2 10.85 -23.75 -0.33
CA GLU A 2 10.73 -25.20 -0.08
C GLU A 2 12.01 -25.89 0.41
N ASN A 3 13.19 -25.46 0.01
CA ASN A 3 14.45 -26.12 0.40
C ASN A 3 14.90 -25.86 1.86
N LYS A 4 14.42 -24.79 2.50
CA LYS A 4 14.71 -24.54 3.93
C LYS A 4 13.81 -25.35 4.86
N LEU A 5 12.60 -25.68 4.42
CA LEU A 5 11.67 -26.53 5.17
C LEU A 5 12.09 -28.01 5.15
N LYS A 6 12.70 -28.48 4.06
CA LYS A 6 13.09 -29.90 3.92
C LYS A 6 14.16 -30.35 4.91
N ASN A 7 14.98 -29.43 5.43
CA ASN A 7 16.12 -29.78 6.31
C ASN A 7 15.86 -29.57 7.81
N ALA A 8 14.67 -29.10 8.22
CA ALA A 8 14.33 -28.81 9.62
C ALA A 8 12.99 -29.38 10.07
N LEU A 9 12.40 -30.33 9.30
CA LEU A 9 11.11 -30.93 9.66
C LEU A 9 11.32 -31.94 10.79
N THR A 10 11.06 -31.51 12.01
CA THR A 10 10.75 -32.40 13.12
C THR A 10 9.31 -32.88 13.00
N LEU A 11 8.95 -33.99 13.65
CA LEU A 11 7.58 -34.49 13.70
C LEU A 11 6.61 -33.41 14.23
N ASP A 12 7.04 -32.64 15.24
CA ASP A 12 6.25 -31.57 15.84
C ASP A 12 5.96 -30.42 14.85
N THR A 13 6.99 -29.97 14.12
CA THR A 13 6.80 -28.93 13.09
C THR A 13 5.91 -29.38 11.92
N LEU A 14 5.92 -30.68 11.62
CA LEU A 14 5.01 -31.26 10.61
C LEU A 14 3.57 -31.25 11.11
N ILE A 15 3.35 -31.66 12.36
CA ILE A 15 2.01 -31.65 12.99
C ILE A 15 1.45 -30.23 13.03
N GLU A 16 2.26 -29.24 13.45
CA GLU A 16 1.87 -27.83 13.44
C GLU A 16 1.50 -27.32 12.04
N HIS A 17 2.27 -27.71 11.03
CA HIS A 17 2.00 -27.32 9.65
C HIS A 17 0.71 -27.96 9.11
N LEU A 18 0.45 -29.22 9.45
CA LEU A 18 -0.80 -29.90 9.06
C LEU A 18 -2.00 -29.25 9.74
N ALA A 19 -1.92 -28.95 11.03
CA ALA A 19 -2.97 -28.24 11.77
C ALA A 19 -3.23 -26.84 11.18
N TYR A 20 -2.17 -26.13 10.80
CA TYR A 20 -2.32 -24.84 10.11
C TYR A 20 -3.05 -24.98 8.76
N ARG A 21 -2.71 -25.98 7.95
CA ARG A 21 -3.38 -26.23 6.66
C ARG A 21 -4.86 -26.58 6.85
N GLU A 22 -5.18 -27.40 7.84
CA GLU A 22 -6.57 -27.75 8.16
C GLU A 22 -7.36 -26.52 8.58
N LYS A 23 -6.81 -25.68 9.46
CA LYS A 23 -7.42 -24.41 9.85
C LYS A 23 -7.62 -23.49 8.64
N ASN A 24 -6.63 -23.38 7.75
CA ASN A 24 -6.74 -22.58 6.53
C ASN A 24 -7.85 -23.10 5.60
N ALA A 25 -7.99 -24.42 5.45
CA ALA A 25 -9.08 -25.03 4.67
C ALA A 25 -10.46 -24.73 5.28
N GLN A 26 -10.58 -24.73 6.60
CA GLN A 26 -11.82 -24.33 7.29
C GLN A 26 -12.14 -22.86 7.03
N LEU A 27 -11.16 -21.94 7.08
CA LEU A 27 -11.35 -20.54 6.75
C LEU A 27 -11.80 -20.36 5.30
N HIS A 28 -11.25 -21.13 4.34
CA HIS A 28 -11.71 -21.12 2.96
C HIS A 28 -13.17 -21.54 2.83
N SER A 29 -13.63 -22.52 3.59
CA SER A 29 -15.03 -22.99 3.54
C SER A 29 -16.04 -21.96 4.06
N THR A 30 -15.61 -21.05 4.93
CA THR A 30 -16.44 -19.99 5.51
C THR A 30 -16.26 -18.63 4.85
N PHE A 31 -15.27 -18.52 3.95
CA PHE A 31 -14.95 -17.26 3.25
C PHE A 31 -16.07 -16.87 2.30
N SER A 32 -16.59 -15.66 2.44
CA SER A 32 -17.60 -15.06 1.57
C SER A 32 -17.03 -13.80 0.93
N GLU A 33 -16.63 -13.89 -0.34
CA GLU A 33 -16.04 -12.76 -1.05
C GLU A 33 -17.02 -11.58 -1.14
N SER A 34 -16.71 -10.48 -0.50
CA SER A 34 -17.47 -9.22 -0.56
C SER A 34 -16.87 -8.25 -1.58
N ARG A 35 -15.53 -8.27 -1.72
CA ARG A 35 -14.78 -7.40 -2.63
C ARG A 35 -13.55 -8.12 -3.17
N LYS A 36 -13.14 -7.72 -4.39
CA LYS A 36 -11.92 -8.16 -5.02
C LYS A 36 -11.22 -7.01 -5.71
N VAL A 37 -9.92 -6.89 -5.50
CA VAL A 37 -9.04 -5.93 -6.18
C VAL A 37 -7.96 -6.71 -6.92
N SER A 38 -7.67 -6.37 -8.17
CA SER A 38 -6.70 -7.12 -8.99
C SER A 38 -5.81 -6.20 -9.81
N THR A 39 -4.55 -6.62 -10.02
CA THR A 39 -3.57 -5.93 -10.87
C THR A 39 -3.73 -6.31 -12.34
N GLY A 40 -4.97 -6.22 -12.87
CA GLY A 40 -5.29 -6.62 -14.24
C GLY A 40 -5.62 -8.11 -14.40
N MET A 41 -5.77 -8.58 -15.66
CA MET A 41 -6.34 -9.88 -15.99
C MET A 41 -5.50 -11.07 -15.53
N PHE A 42 -4.17 -10.94 -15.50
CA PHE A 42 -3.23 -12.01 -15.14
C PHE A 42 -2.35 -11.68 -13.93
N GLY A 43 -2.71 -10.63 -13.20
CA GLY A 43 -1.94 -10.14 -12.06
C GLY A 43 -2.39 -10.73 -10.73
N SER A 44 -1.82 -10.22 -9.66
CA SER A 44 -2.22 -10.56 -8.29
C SER A 44 -3.64 -10.06 -8.01
N ALA A 45 -4.43 -10.83 -7.28
CA ALA A 45 -5.75 -10.41 -6.81
C ALA A 45 -5.83 -10.57 -5.30
N VAL A 46 -6.41 -9.57 -4.64
CA VAL A 46 -6.75 -9.62 -3.21
C VAL A 46 -8.24 -9.82 -3.09
N CYS A 47 -8.64 -10.93 -2.48
CA CYS A 47 -10.02 -11.26 -2.17
C CYS A 47 -10.29 -10.91 -0.71
N ILE A 48 -11.43 -10.30 -0.43
CA ILE A 48 -11.77 -9.72 0.87
C ILE A 48 -13.16 -10.18 1.29
N ASP A 49 -13.27 -10.64 2.52
CA ASP A 49 -14.51 -10.92 3.23
C ASP A 49 -14.66 -9.90 4.36
N ASP A 50 -15.46 -8.88 4.12
CA ASP A 50 -15.69 -7.80 5.09
C ASP A 50 -16.50 -8.30 6.31
N THR A 51 -17.33 -9.32 6.14
CA THR A 51 -18.19 -9.87 7.18
C THR A 51 -17.39 -10.63 8.22
N ASN A 52 -16.50 -11.53 7.76
CA ASN A 52 -15.67 -12.35 8.64
C ASN A 52 -14.31 -11.69 8.90
N ARG A 53 -14.04 -10.50 8.34
CA ARG A 53 -12.77 -9.75 8.46
C ARG A 53 -11.57 -10.57 8.00
N LEU A 54 -11.73 -11.26 6.86
CA LEU A 54 -10.73 -12.13 6.27
C LEU A 54 -10.27 -11.58 4.91
N TRP A 55 -9.05 -11.92 4.54
CA TRP A 55 -8.52 -11.62 3.20
C TRP A 55 -7.45 -12.62 2.79
N TYR A 56 -7.21 -12.74 1.49
CA TYR A 56 -6.08 -13.49 0.94
C TYR A 56 -5.64 -12.93 -0.40
N ILE A 57 -4.39 -13.23 -0.80
CA ILE A 57 -3.89 -12.98 -2.15
C ILE A 57 -4.11 -14.27 -2.94
N ALA A 58 -4.86 -14.18 -4.04
CA ALA A 58 -5.17 -15.33 -4.89
C ALA A 58 -3.92 -15.79 -5.66
N THR A 59 -3.19 -16.73 -5.10
CA THR A 59 -1.99 -17.36 -5.70
C THR A 59 -2.24 -18.81 -6.14
N GLY A 60 -3.41 -19.38 -5.80
CA GLY A 60 -3.81 -20.74 -6.08
C GLY A 60 -4.90 -21.23 -5.12
N GLU A 61 -5.30 -22.50 -5.26
CA GLU A 61 -6.42 -23.09 -4.50
C GLU A 61 -6.24 -23.12 -2.99
N ASN A 62 -4.98 -23.11 -2.51
CA ASN A 62 -4.64 -23.17 -1.08
C ASN A 62 -3.95 -21.89 -0.61
N SER A 63 -4.34 -20.73 -1.14
CA SER A 63 -3.78 -19.43 -0.69
C SER A 63 -3.98 -19.25 0.82
N PRO A 64 -2.98 -18.78 1.56
CA PRO A 64 -3.14 -18.48 2.99
C PRO A 64 -4.20 -17.41 3.20
N ILE A 65 -5.16 -17.66 4.10
CA ILE A 65 -6.14 -16.67 4.55
C ILE A 65 -5.62 -15.99 5.80
N TYR A 66 -5.79 -14.67 5.85
CA TYR A 66 -5.39 -13.79 6.93
C TYR A 66 -6.60 -13.09 7.52
N HIS A 67 -6.58 -12.81 8.82
CA HIS A 67 -7.49 -11.84 9.42
C HIS A 67 -7.02 -10.41 9.11
N PHE A 68 -7.92 -9.43 9.17
CA PHE A 68 -7.52 -8.03 9.05
C PHE A 68 -6.47 -7.65 10.09
N ASP A 69 -6.59 -8.25 11.30
CA ASP A 69 -5.70 -7.99 12.42
C ASP A 69 -4.30 -8.62 12.26
N ASP A 70 -4.14 -9.53 11.32
CA ASP A 70 -2.82 -10.09 10.98
C ASP A 70 -1.94 -9.12 10.20
N LEU A 71 -2.52 -8.07 9.58
CA LEU A 71 -1.74 -7.07 8.87
C LEU A 71 -1.00 -6.16 9.85
N ILE A 72 0.33 -6.18 9.80
CA ILE A 72 1.20 -5.37 10.65
C ILE A 72 1.55 -4.04 9.97
N SER A 73 1.94 -4.11 8.69
CA SER A 73 2.32 -2.94 7.90
C SER A 73 2.24 -3.20 6.41
N TYR A 74 2.16 -2.13 5.64
CA TYR A 74 2.47 -2.19 4.21
C TYR A 74 3.40 -1.04 3.80
N SER A 75 4.09 -1.25 2.66
CA SER A 75 4.90 -0.23 1.99
C SER A 75 4.75 -0.36 0.49
N LEU A 76 4.35 0.71 -0.18
CA LEU A 76 4.40 0.82 -1.64
C LEU A 76 5.79 1.34 -2.02
N VAL A 77 6.50 0.56 -2.82
CA VAL A 77 7.91 0.78 -3.17
C VAL A 77 8.02 0.99 -4.68
N GLU A 78 8.60 2.13 -5.06
CA GLU A 78 8.92 2.50 -6.42
C GLU A 78 10.44 2.43 -6.62
N ASN A 79 10.90 1.58 -7.50
CA ASN A 79 12.31 1.16 -7.63
C ASN A 79 12.96 0.85 -6.27
N GLU A 80 13.48 1.15 -5.46
CA GLU A 80 13.98 0.82 -4.12
C GLU A 80 13.50 1.81 -3.05
N SER A 81 12.71 2.82 -3.46
CA SER A 81 12.27 3.90 -2.59
C SER A 81 10.82 3.69 -2.15
N THR A 82 10.56 3.82 -0.86
CA THR A 82 9.19 3.80 -0.33
C THR A 82 8.48 5.11 -0.68
N ILE A 83 7.33 5.03 -1.36
CA ILE A 83 6.49 6.19 -1.71
C ILE A 83 5.24 6.29 -0.85
N GLU A 84 4.81 5.19 -0.24
CA GLU A 84 3.74 5.17 0.75
C GLU A 84 3.99 4.06 1.75
N SER A 85 3.68 4.30 3.03
CA SER A 85 3.69 3.25 4.05
C SER A 85 2.60 3.48 5.09
N ALA A 86 2.09 2.39 5.68
CA ALA A 86 1.15 2.48 6.78
C ALA A 86 1.32 1.34 7.80
N THR A 87 0.89 1.64 9.00
CA THR A 87 0.75 0.73 10.14
C THR A 87 -0.53 1.08 10.88
N ALA A 88 -0.86 0.35 11.93
CA ALA A 88 -1.96 0.71 12.84
C ALA A 88 -1.82 2.11 13.46
N LYS A 89 -0.61 2.71 13.48
CA LYS A 89 -0.35 4.05 14.01
C LYS A 89 -0.65 5.18 13.01
N GLY A 90 -0.80 4.86 11.74
CA GLY A 90 -1.09 5.83 10.69
C GLY A 90 -0.41 5.56 9.37
N LYS A 91 -0.63 6.46 8.42
CA LYS A 91 -0.16 6.42 7.05
C LYS A 91 0.86 7.54 6.81
N GLN A 92 1.91 7.25 6.08
CA GLN A 92 2.92 8.21 5.60
C GLN A 92 2.99 8.13 4.08
N VAL A 93 3.04 9.28 3.43
CA VAL A 93 3.16 9.40 1.98
C VAL A 93 4.42 10.19 1.66
N PHE A 94 5.21 9.70 0.72
CA PHE A 94 6.45 10.30 0.25
C PHE A 94 6.33 10.58 -1.25
N HIS A 95 7.13 11.49 -1.74
CA HIS A 95 7.14 11.82 -3.17
C HIS A 95 7.80 10.70 -3.99
N GLY A 96 7.09 10.24 -5.02
CA GLY A 96 7.62 9.32 -6.01
C GLY A 96 8.59 9.99 -6.99
N ILE A 97 9.30 9.18 -7.78
CA ILE A 97 10.31 9.67 -8.73
C ILE A 97 9.71 10.62 -9.77
N LEU A 98 8.45 10.39 -10.18
CA LEU A 98 7.79 11.17 -11.22
C LEU A 98 6.95 12.34 -10.68
N GLU A 99 6.58 12.37 -9.40
CA GLU A 99 5.80 13.47 -8.82
C GLU A 99 6.57 14.80 -8.80
N ASN A 100 7.89 14.74 -8.68
CA ASN A 100 8.76 15.91 -8.68
C ASN A 100 9.26 16.33 -10.08
N ARG A 101 8.86 15.60 -11.15
CA ARG A 101 9.26 15.93 -12.51
C ARG A 101 8.11 16.63 -13.25
N SER A 102 8.29 17.91 -13.53
CA SER A 102 7.38 18.64 -14.39
C SER A 102 7.42 18.04 -15.82
N MET A 103 6.34 18.20 -16.60
CA MET A 103 6.34 17.83 -18.03
C MET A 103 7.44 18.55 -18.81
N PHE A 104 7.94 19.68 -18.29
CA PHE A 104 9.07 20.42 -18.85
C PHE A 104 10.39 19.64 -18.69
N ASP A 105 10.64 19.06 -17.51
CA ASP A 105 11.85 18.26 -17.24
C ASP A 105 11.88 16.98 -18.07
N ILE A 106 10.73 16.39 -18.33
CA ILE A 106 10.58 15.21 -19.20
C ILE A 106 10.90 15.57 -20.65
N ASN A 107 10.38 16.70 -21.14
CA ASN A 107 10.68 17.18 -22.49
C ASN A 107 12.14 17.56 -22.66
N ASP A 108 12.76 18.21 -21.67
CA ASP A 108 14.19 18.57 -21.70
C ASP A 108 15.08 17.30 -21.71
N SER A 109 14.73 16.31 -20.92
CA SER A 109 15.40 15.00 -20.91
C SER A 109 15.29 14.29 -22.26
N MET A 110 14.12 14.35 -22.91
CA MET A 110 13.93 13.82 -24.27
C MET A 110 14.74 14.56 -25.30
N GLN A 111 14.80 15.91 -25.27
CA GLN A 111 15.60 16.67 -26.19
C GLN A 111 17.10 16.35 -26.07
N ARG A 112 17.62 16.28 -24.86
CA ARG A 112 19.01 15.89 -24.60
C ARG A 112 19.32 14.50 -25.15
N PHE A 113 18.42 13.54 -24.92
CA PHE A 113 18.56 12.20 -25.44
C PHE A 113 18.55 12.16 -26.98
N ASN A 114 17.59 12.82 -27.62
CA ASN A 114 17.51 12.92 -29.09
C ASN A 114 18.74 13.57 -29.68
N ASN A 115 19.29 14.62 -29.06
CA ASN A 115 20.53 15.26 -29.47
C ASN A 115 21.73 14.29 -29.34
N THR A 116 21.79 13.48 -28.30
CA THR A 116 22.82 12.45 -28.11
C THR A 116 22.72 11.38 -29.21
N LEU A 117 21.49 10.94 -29.55
CA LEU A 117 21.25 10.00 -30.66
C LEU A 117 21.69 10.52 -31.98
N GLN A 118 21.37 11.79 -32.32
CA GLN A 118 21.81 12.42 -33.58
C GLN A 118 23.32 12.49 -33.67
N ASN A 119 24.02 12.79 -32.58
CA ASN A 119 25.47 12.84 -32.51
C ASN A 119 26.11 11.46 -32.71
N LEU A 120 25.52 10.40 -32.14
CA LEU A 120 25.99 9.02 -32.30
C LEU A 120 25.75 8.50 -33.72
N ASN A 121 24.60 8.79 -34.34
CA ASN A 121 24.27 8.40 -35.69
C ASN A 121 25.09 9.17 -36.76
N GLY A 122 25.53 10.39 -36.45
CA GLY A 122 26.42 11.18 -37.33
C GLY A 122 27.82 10.58 -37.45
N GLN A 123 28.30 9.85 -36.47
CA GLN A 123 29.65 9.24 -36.48
C GLN A 123 29.70 7.84 -37.11
N ASN A 124 28.58 7.14 -37.31
CA ASN A 124 28.59 5.71 -37.67
C ASN A 124 28.04 5.41 -39.08
N ARG A 125 28.14 6.35 -40.02
CA ARG A 125 27.64 6.17 -41.41
C ARG A 125 28.42 5.15 -42.26
N ASN A 126 29.49 4.52 -41.76
CA ASN A 126 30.38 3.68 -42.56
C ASN A 126 30.28 2.16 -42.38
N ASN A 127 29.40 1.65 -41.54
CA ASN A 127 29.21 0.21 -41.42
C ASN A 127 27.75 -0.16 -41.71
N GLY A 128 27.50 -0.94 -42.77
CA GLY A 128 26.19 -1.34 -43.28
C GLY A 128 25.29 -2.19 -42.36
N SER A 129 25.52 -2.18 -41.07
CA SER A 129 24.60 -2.71 -40.07
C SER A 129 23.75 -1.56 -39.52
N ARG A 130 22.45 -1.66 -39.66
CA ARG A 130 21.49 -0.71 -39.05
C ARG A 130 21.77 -0.71 -37.56
N PRO A 131 22.26 0.39 -36.94
CA PRO A 131 22.49 0.44 -35.53
C PRO A 131 21.14 0.25 -34.84
N GLU A 132 21.05 -0.61 -33.81
CA GLU A 132 19.91 -0.61 -32.92
C GLU A 132 19.77 0.80 -32.32
N GLU A 133 18.62 1.42 -32.53
CA GLU A 133 18.36 2.72 -31.93
C GLU A 133 18.41 2.57 -30.40
N PRO A 134 19.30 3.29 -29.71
CA PRO A 134 19.38 3.22 -28.29
C PRO A 134 18.03 3.60 -27.67
N GLN A 135 17.47 2.72 -26.86
CA GLN A 135 16.19 2.95 -26.20
C GLN A 135 16.39 3.83 -24.95
N VAL A 136 15.44 4.74 -24.72
CA VAL A 136 15.38 5.53 -23.48
C VAL A 136 15.06 4.59 -22.33
N PRO A 137 15.90 4.52 -21.28
CA PRO A 137 15.59 3.70 -20.13
C PRO A 137 14.35 4.24 -19.42
N ALA A 138 13.47 3.33 -18.99
CA ALA A 138 12.31 3.69 -18.20
C ALA A 138 12.76 4.32 -16.86
N PRO A 139 12.19 5.47 -16.45
CA PRO A 139 12.52 6.12 -15.17
C PRO A 139 12.14 5.28 -13.96
N VAL A 140 11.10 4.46 -14.10
CA VAL A 140 10.64 3.50 -13.09
C VAL A 140 10.68 2.10 -13.70
N HIS A 141 11.26 1.16 -12.98
CA HIS A 141 11.40 -0.25 -13.41
C HIS A 141 10.57 -1.19 -12.57
N THR A 142 10.31 -0.83 -11.31
CA THR A 142 9.57 -1.67 -10.38
C THR A 142 8.59 -0.83 -9.55
N LEU A 143 7.39 -1.39 -9.38
CA LEU A 143 6.37 -0.91 -8.46
C LEU A 143 5.83 -2.13 -7.72
N CYS A 144 5.99 -2.14 -6.40
CA CYS A 144 5.66 -3.28 -5.58
C CYS A 144 5.04 -2.85 -4.25
N LEU A 145 3.92 -3.45 -3.89
CA LEU A 145 3.33 -3.33 -2.56
C LEU A 145 3.82 -4.49 -1.69
N LYS A 146 4.61 -4.16 -0.69
CA LYS A 146 5.16 -5.10 0.30
C LYS A 146 4.28 -5.09 1.54
N LEU A 147 3.83 -6.26 1.96
CA LEU A 147 2.99 -6.44 3.14
C LEU A 147 3.76 -7.24 4.19
N THR A 148 3.65 -6.83 5.44
CA THR A 148 4.12 -7.61 6.59
C THR A 148 2.92 -8.08 7.39
N VAL A 149 2.83 -9.39 7.63
CA VAL A 149 1.71 -10.01 8.33
C VAL A 149 2.18 -10.87 9.51
N SER A 150 1.32 -11.01 10.50
CA SER A 150 1.51 -11.90 11.65
C SER A 150 1.12 -13.33 11.25
N ASN A 151 2.04 -14.03 10.57
CA ASN A 151 1.80 -15.40 10.14
C ASN A 151 3.06 -16.25 10.42
N PRO A 152 2.91 -17.48 10.93
CA PRO A 152 4.07 -18.31 11.27
C PRO A 152 4.92 -18.71 10.05
N TYR A 153 4.32 -18.81 8.86
CA TYR A 153 4.98 -19.33 7.66
C TYR A 153 5.25 -18.24 6.60
N TRP A 154 4.31 -17.30 6.41
CA TRP A 154 4.39 -16.24 5.39
C TRP A 154 4.28 -14.87 6.04
N LYS A 155 5.41 -14.33 6.45
CA LYS A 155 5.47 -13.02 7.14
C LYS A 155 5.48 -11.84 6.17
N ASN A 156 6.04 -12.05 4.97
CA ASN A 156 6.19 -11.01 3.98
C ASN A 156 5.53 -11.46 2.68
N LEU A 157 4.68 -10.60 2.13
CA LEU A 157 3.95 -10.82 0.90
C LEU A 157 4.22 -9.65 -0.03
N ASP A 158 4.38 -9.93 -1.32
CA ASP A 158 4.65 -8.92 -2.33
C ASP A 158 3.57 -8.97 -3.41
N ILE A 159 3.01 -7.80 -3.73
CA ILE A 159 2.11 -7.59 -4.86
C ILE A 159 2.86 -6.71 -5.86
N THR A 160 3.25 -7.28 -6.98
CA THR A 160 4.01 -6.57 -8.01
C THR A 160 3.06 -6.03 -9.07
N PHE A 161 3.21 -4.75 -9.40
CA PHE A 161 2.48 -4.10 -10.48
C PHE A 161 3.35 -4.10 -11.74
N SER A 162 2.75 -4.41 -12.89
CA SER A 162 3.44 -4.37 -14.16
C SER A 162 3.73 -2.92 -14.56
N VAL A 163 4.99 -2.51 -14.49
CA VAL A 163 5.41 -1.18 -14.92
C VAL A 163 5.49 -1.17 -16.46
N PRO A 164 4.92 -0.17 -17.14
CA PRO A 164 5.00 -0.05 -18.59
C PRO A 164 6.46 0.13 -19.06
N GLY A 165 6.76 -0.33 -20.27
CA GLY A 165 8.02 0.00 -20.95
C GLY A 165 7.94 1.37 -21.64
N VAL A 166 9.10 1.93 -21.97
CA VAL A 166 9.18 3.08 -22.89
C VAL A 166 9.19 2.56 -24.32
N PHE A 167 8.09 2.70 -25.04
CA PHE A 167 7.96 2.31 -26.43
C PHE A 167 8.16 3.54 -27.34
N ASP A 168 8.85 3.34 -28.45
CA ASP A 168 9.12 4.39 -29.44
C ASP A 168 9.79 5.65 -28.84
N ASN A 169 10.53 5.48 -27.75
CA ASN A 169 11.15 6.57 -26.98
C ASN A 169 10.14 7.63 -26.48
N ASP A 170 8.86 7.28 -26.37
CA ASP A 170 7.78 8.17 -25.90
C ASP A 170 7.64 8.14 -24.37
N LEU A 171 8.41 8.99 -23.70
CA LEU A 171 8.33 9.19 -22.25
C LEU A 171 7.00 9.79 -21.80
N ARG A 172 6.28 10.52 -22.66
CA ARG A 172 4.97 11.10 -22.31
C ARG A 172 3.94 9.99 -22.17
N ARG A 173 3.93 9.05 -23.13
CA ARG A 173 3.07 7.87 -23.06
C ARG A 173 3.40 7.02 -21.83
N PHE A 174 4.70 6.76 -21.62
CA PHE A 174 5.15 6.06 -20.41
C PHE A 174 4.60 6.72 -19.13
N TYR A 175 4.68 8.07 -19.04
CA TYR A 175 4.18 8.80 -17.86
C TYR A 175 2.69 8.58 -17.64
N VAL A 176 1.86 8.67 -18.69
CA VAL A 176 0.40 8.44 -18.58
C VAL A 176 0.09 7.01 -18.18
N ASP A 177 0.74 6.03 -18.80
CA ASP A 177 0.54 4.61 -18.51
C ASP A 177 0.99 4.28 -17.07
N TYR A 178 2.07 4.90 -16.60
CA TYR A 178 2.56 4.72 -15.23
C TYR A 178 1.64 5.37 -14.19
N GLN A 179 1.05 6.54 -14.47
CA GLN A 179 0.05 7.15 -13.58
C GLN A 179 -1.18 6.24 -13.39
N ASN A 180 -1.59 5.53 -14.44
CA ASN A 180 -2.66 4.53 -14.33
C ASN A 180 -2.24 3.37 -13.40
N LYS A 181 -0.96 2.96 -13.43
CA LYS A 181 -0.44 1.93 -12.52
C LYS A 181 -0.32 2.40 -11.07
N LEU A 182 0.02 3.67 -10.84
CA LEU A 182 -0.02 4.26 -9.50
C LEU A 182 -1.45 4.33 -8.96
N ALA A 183 -2.44 4.67 -9.80
CA ALA A 183 -3.84 4.68 -9.40
C ALA A 183 -4.32 3.26 -9.04
N GLU A 184 -3.94 2.25 -9.83
CA GLU A 184 -4.20 0.85 -9.52
C GLU A 184 -3.56 0.44 -8.17
N ALA A 185 -2.30 0.80 -7.92
CA ALA A 185 -1.63 0.54 -6.66
C ALA A 185 -2.30 1.25 -5.48
N ALA A 186 -2.82 2.47 -5.71
CA ALA A 186 -3.55 3.24 -4.70
C ALA A 186 -4.84 2.54 -4.23
N GLU A 187 -5.54 1.82 -5.12
CA GLU A 187 -6.70 1.02 -4.74
C GLU A 187 -6.32 -0.07 -3.72
N PHE A 188 -5.19 -0.75 -3.93
CA PHE A 188 -4.69 -1.75 -2.99
C PHE A 188 -4.28 -1.12 -1.66
N THR A 189 -3.51 -0.02 -1.68
CA THR A 189 -3.10 0.64 -0.43
C THR A 189 -4.29 1.16 0.35
N GLN A 190 -5.34 1.64 -0.32
CA GLN A 190 -6.59 2.06 0.31
C GLN A 190 -7.31 0.88 0.99
N VAL A 191 -7.36 -0.28 0.35
CA VAL A 191 -7.92 -1.50 0.93
C VAL A 191 -7.17 -1.87 2.21
N PHE A 192 -5.85 -2.00 2.15
CA PHE A 192 -5.06 -2.39 3.32
C PHE A 192 -5.08 -1.34 4.42
N PHE A 193 -5.12 -0.05 4.07
CA PHE A 193 -5.28 1.00 5.07
C PHE A 193 -6.65 0.92 5.78
N SER A 194 -7.71 0.53 5.06
CA SER A 194 -9.03 0.31 5.66
C SER A 194 -9.03 -0.81 6.72
N PHE A 195 -8.13 -1.80 6.61
CA PHE A 195 -8.00 -2.85 7.64
C PHE A 195 -7.50 -2.27 8.96
N PHE A 196 -6.49 -1.38 8.92
CA PHE A 196 -6.03 -0.68 10.13
C PHE A 196 -7.12 0.18 10.77
N GLN A 197 -7.95 0.85 9.97
CA GLN A 197 -9.08 1.63 10.48
C GLN A 197 -10.11 0.74 11.19
N LYS A 198 -10.39 -0.45 10.62
CA LYS A 198 -11.30 -1.43 11.22
C LYS A 198 -10.71 -2.10 12.47
N GLN A 199 -9.38 -2.31 12.52
CA GLN A 199 -8.68 -2.76 13.72
C GLN A 199 -8.85 -1.74 14.86
N ALA A 200 -8.62 -0.45 14.58
CA ALA A 200 -8.77 0.62 15.57
C ALA A 200 -10.23 0.75 16.08
N ALA A 201 -11.21 0.61 15.18
CA ALA A 201 -12.63 0.64 15.56
C ALA A 201 -12.99 -0.53 16.50
N SER A 202 -12.55 -1.76 16.18
CA SER A 202 -12.79 -2.94 17.01
C SER A 202 -12.09 -2.88 18.38
N ALA A 203 -10.88 -2.27 18.44
CA ALA A 203 -10.19 -2.06 19.71
C ALA A 203 -10.96 -1.08 20.61
N ASN A 204 -11.63 -0.09 20.04
CA ASN A 204 -12.50 0.84 20.77
C ASN A 204 -13.82 0.20 21.19
N GLU A 205 -14.39 -0.73 20.41
CA GLU A 205 -15.59 -1.47 20.78
C GLU A 205 -15.33 -2.47 21.91
N GLY A 206 -14.14 -3.06 21.99
CA GLY A 206 -13.72 -3.94 23.10
C GLY A 206 -13.56 -3.23 24.44
N ILE A 207 -13.47 -1.91 24.46
CA ILE A 207 -13.46 -1.06 25.67
C ILE A 207 -14.90 -0.59 26.00
N SER A 208 -15.87 -0.79 25.12
CA SER A 208 -17.25 -0.28 25.19
C SER A 208 -18.26 -1.27 25.76
N HIS A 209 -17.90 -2.09 26.73
CA HIS A 209 -18.85 -2.71 27.65
C HIS A 209 -18.84 -2.05 29.05
N ALA A 210 -18.45 -0.78 29.11
CA ALA A 210 -18.96 0.15 30.08
C ALA A 210 -20.11 0.94 29.42
N PRO A 211 -21.25 1.20 30.11
CA PRO A 211 -22.34 1.95 29.53
C PRO A 211 -21.81 3.29 29.02
N ALA A 212 -22.30 3.73 27.86
CA ALA A 212 -21.92 4.97 27.21
C ALA A 212 -21.67 6.05 28.27
N ALA A 213 -20.41 6.25 28.63
CA ALA A 213 -20.02 7.41 29.38
C ALA A 213 -20.27 8.56 28.39
N ALA A 214 -21.35 9.30 28.66
CA ALA A 214 -21.57 10.60 28.06
C ALA A 214 -20.22 11.31 27.99
N PHE A 215 -19.86 11.84 26.82
CA PHE A 215 -18.66 12.65 26.65
C PHE A 215 -18.57 13.58 27.87
N SER A 216 -17.56 13.38 28.70
CA SER A 216 -17.49 14.11 29.95
C SER A 216 -17.29 15.57 29.57
N VAL A 217 -18.21 16.44 29.96
CA VAL A 217 -18.10 17.89 29.84
C VAL A 217 -16.69 18.34 30.26
N ALA A 218 -16.07 17.62 31.22
CA ALA A 218 -14.70 17.84 31.67
C ALA A 218 -13.65 17.56 30.58
N ASP A 219 -13.82 16.55 29.72
CA ASP A 219 -12.86 16.24 28.66
C ASP A 219 -12.97 17.24 27.50
N GLU A 220 -14.17 17.72 27.19
CA GLU A 220 -14.33 18.80 26.22
C GLU A 220 -13.74 20.12 26.74
N LEU A 221 -14.00 20.47 27.98
CA LEU A 221 -13.41 21.66 28.60
C LEU A 221 -11.89 21.60 28.62
N LYS A 222 -11.31 20.42 28.81
CA LYS A 222 -9.85 20.24 28.75
C LYS A 222 -9.30 20.52 27.35
N LYS A 223 -9.96 20.01 26.29
CA LYS A 223 -9.58 20.30 24.90
C LYS A 223 -9.67 21.79 24.56
N PHE A 224 -10.74 22.47 25.00
CA PHE A 224 -10.90 23.91 24.80
C PHE A 224 -9.83 24.71 25.57
N LYS A 225 -9.41 24.23 26.75
CA LYS A 225 -8.32 24.85 27.49
C LYS A 225 -6.97 24.70 26.77
N GLU A 226 -6.68 23.53 26.20
CA GLU A 226 -5.46 23.31 25.39
C GLU A 226 -5.45 24.25 24.16
N LEU A 227 -6.60 24.45 23.49
CA LEU A 227 -6.73 25.41 22.39
C LEU A 227 -6.50 26.86 22.83
N LEU A 228 -6.95 27.23 24.02
CA LEU A 228 -6.67 28.53 24.59
C LEU A 228 -5.18 28.71 24.90
N ASP A 229 -4.54 27.70 25.52
CA ASP A 229 -3.12 27.75 25.93
C ASP A 229 -2.17 27.86 24.71
N VAL A 230 -2.56 27.30 23.54
CA VAL A 230 -1.82 27.47 22.28
C VAL A 230 -2.25 28.70 21.48
N GLY A 231 -3.19 29.49 22.00
CA GLY A 231 -3.67 30.74 21.36
C GLY A 231 -4.55 30.54 20.13
N ALA A 232 -5.08 29.33 19.93
CA ALA A 232 -5.99 29.00 18.82
C ALA A 232 -7.41 29.57 19.03
N ILE A 233 -7.81 29.80 20.28
CA ILE A 233 -9.05 30.47 20.66
C ILE A 233 -8.74 31.57 21.70
N SER A 234 -9.62 32.58 21.74
CA SER A 234 -9.51 33.65 22.74
C SER A 234 -10.15 33.24 24.07
N GLN A 235 -9.79 33.97 25.16
CA GLN A 235 -10.39 33.77 26.46
C GLN A 235 -11.93 33.93 26.45
N VAL A 236 -12.44 34.84 25.63
CA VAL A 236 -13.90 35.09 25.50
C VAL A 236 -14.61 33.90 24.88
N GLU A 237 -14.03 33.31 23.84
CA GLU A 237 -14.58 32.12 23.18
C GLU A 237 -14.53 30.88 24.10
N PHE A 238 -13.48 30.73 24.87
CA PHE A 238 -13.36 29.68 25.88
C PHE A 238 -14.45 29.82 26.96
N ASP A 239 -14.65 31.04 27.51
CA ASP A 239 -15.63 31.29 28.58
C ASP A 239 -17.07 31.10 28.07
N GLN A 240 -17.34 31.43 26.80
CA GLN A 240 -18.62 31.18 26.16
C GLN A 240 -18.88 29.68 25.99
N LYS A 241 -17.92 28.91 25.49
CA LYS A 241 -18.03 27.47 25.34
C LYS A 241 -18.14 26.75 26.67
N LYS A 242 -17.40 27.19 27.66
CA LYS A 242 -17.49 26.69 29.02
C LYS A 242 -18.91 26.84 29.60
N LYS A 243 -19.55 28.01 29.36
CA LYS A 243 -20.92 28.26 29.81
C LYS A 243 -21.91 27.38 29.08
N GLU A 244 -21.79 27.24 27.74
CA GLU A 244 -22.64 26.36 26.93
C GLU A 244 -22.58 24.91 27.41
N LEU A 245 -21.40 24.38 27.77
CA LEU A 245 -21.18 23.01 28.19
C LEU A 245 -21.62 22.73 29.65
N LEU A 246 -21.66 23.77 30.49
CA LEU A 246 -22.08 23.62 31.90
C LEU A 246 -23.58 23.89 32.11
N ASP A 247 -24.25 24.58 31.18
CA ASP A 247 -25.69 24.89 31.24
C ASP A 247 -26.56 23.84 30.51
N MET A 248 -25.93 22.73 29.98
CA MET A 248 -26.62 21.54 29.44
C MET A 248 -26.88 20.54 30.56
#